data_4280a69c4e26e9df12948ecef577fee1
#
_entry.id   4280a69c4e26e9df12948ecef577fee1
#
_cell.length_a   1.000
_cell.length_b   1.000
_cell.length_c   1.000
_cell.angle_alpha   90.00
_cell.angle_beta   90.00
_cell.angle_gamma   90.00
#
_symmetry.space_group_name_H-M   'P 1'
#
loop_
_entity.id
_entity.type
_entity.pdbx_description
1 polymer ?
#
loop_
_entity_poly.entity_id
_entity_poly.type
_entity_poly.pdbx_seq_one_letter_code
_entity_poly.pdbx_strand_id
1 'polypeptide(L)'
;LPCVLIHQKQERLEALGKMEVKKGSVEKLISSTLNQSRLEPEQIPELDLYVDQILMLFEDKLGDTRRHEKDKILTKSMVNNYSKERLIRPMHGKKYSREQILQILLICNLKNMMSIGDIKQVMTLLMEEGIRADGLEEIFEKNRVNQDKLKQGISGIVGGLKENYAEEMDTKAVVSLLLSLAGISSYCKRTSEAIIDQFFVQDEKTKPSK
;
A
#
# COMPACT_ATOMS: atom_id res chain seq x y z
N LEU A 1 34.19 -22.45 -29.80
CA LEU A 1 33.01 -22.60 -28.86
C LEU A 1 32.47 -21.28 -28.27
N PRO A 2 33.19 -20.14 -28.06
CA PRO A 2 32.62 -18.91 -27.55
C PRO A 2 31.74 -18.14 -28.57
N CYS A 3 32.05 -18.21 -29.89
CA CYS A 3 31.32 -17.47 -30.92
C CYS A 3 29.85 -17.94 -31.12
N VAL A 4 29.57 -19.23 -30.99
CA VAL A 4 28.23 -19.77 -31.17
C VAL A 4 27.27 -19.36 -30.04
N LEU A 5 27.78 -19.29 -28.83
CA LEU A 5 26.99 -18.83 -27.64
C LEU A 5 26.70 -17.31 -27.71
N ILE A 6 27.60 -16.52 -28.31
CA ILE A 6 27.38 -15.08 -28.49
C ILE A 6 26.33 -14.87 -29.58
N HIS A 7 26.40 -15.65 -30.68
CA HIS A 7 25.43 -15.55 -31.78
C HIS A 7 24.03 -15.98 -31.34
N GLN A 8 23.91 -17.08 -30.62
CA GLN A 8 22.61 -17.53 -30.06
C GLN A 8 22.02 -16.55 -29.04
N LYS A 9 22.88 -15.84 -28.29
CA LYS A 9 22.44 -14.81 -27.36
C LYS A 9 21.99 -13.54 -28.10
N GLN A 10 22.62 -13.25 -29.21
CA GLN A 10 22.28 -12.11 -30.09
C GLN A 10 21.00 -12.38 -30.86
N GLU A 11 20.80 -13.58 -31.43
CA GLU A 11 19.54 -14.00 -32.05
C GLU A 11 18.37 -14.06 -31.05
N ARG A 12 18.61 -14.47 -29.80
CA ARG A 12 17.62 -14.38 -28.73
C ARG A 12 17.27 -12.95 -28.32
N LEU A 13 18.24 -12.02 -28.39
CA LEU A 13 18.01 -10.60 -28.12
C LEU A 13 17.30 -9.90 -29.28
N GLU A 14 17.51 -10.37 -30.52
CA GLU A 14 16.79 -9.89 -31.71
C GLU A 14 15.38 -10.50 -31.83
N ALA A 15 15.18 -11.73 -31.35
CA ALA A 15 13.88 -12.39 -31.26
C ALA A 15 13.01 -11.88 -30.08
N LEU A 16 13.63 -11.32 -29.05
CA LEU A 16 12.99 -10.44 -28.07
C LEU A 16 12.82 -9.08 -28.78
N GLY A 17 11.77 -8.97 -29.60
CA GLY A 17 11.43 -7.75 -30.32
C GLY A 17 11.63 -6.54 -29.42
N LYS A 18 12.19 -5.45 -29.96
CA LYS A 18 12.37 -4.18 -29.22
C LYS A 18 11.08 -3.89 -28.47
N MET A 19 11.16 -3.80 -27.14
CA MET A 19 10.02 -3.43 -26.35
C MET A 19 9.60 -2.01 -26.76
N GLU A 20 8.46 -1.92 -27.43
CA GLU A 20 7.85 -0.64 -27.79
C GLU A 20 6.56 -0.52 -26.98
N VAL A 21 6.50 0.49 -26.14
CA VAL A 21 5.34 0.78 -25.30
C VAL A 21 4.70 2.07 -25.77
N LYS A 22 3.45 1.98 -26.19
CA LYS A 22 2.66 3.16 -26.56
C LYS A 22 2.37 4.00 -25.31
N LYS A 23 2.57 5.30 -25.40
CA LYS A 23 2.29 6.29 -24.33
C LYS A 23 0.86 6.16 -23.79
N GLY A 24 -0.12 5.97 -24.66
CA GLY A 24 -1.50 5.74 -24.28
C GLY A 24 -1.75 4.45 -23.46
N SER A 25 -0.87 3.43 -23.58
CA SER A 25 -0.95 2.23 -22.72
C SER A 25 -0.51 2.55 -21.29
N VAL A 26 0.53 3.38 -21.13
CA VAL A 26 0.97 3.85 -19.81
C VAL A 26 -0.13 4.67 -19.12
N GLU A 27 -0.83 5.53 -19.86
CA GLU A 27 -1.96 6.31 -19.35
C GLU A 27 -3.10 5.44 -18.82
N LYS A 28 -3.44 4.39 -19.57
CA LYS A 28 -4.45 3.41 -19.12
C LYS A 28 -4.04 2.71 -17.84
N LEU A 29 -2.76 2.30 -17.72
CA LEU A 29 -2.23 1.67 -16.50
C LEU A 29 -2.30 2.62 -15.30
N ILE A 30 -1.92 3.88 -15.46
CA ILE A 30 -1.99 4.88 -14.40
C ILE A 30 -3.45 5.08 -13.98
N SER A 31 -4.34 5.30 -14.94
CA SER A 31 -5.77 5.50 -14.67
C SER A 31 -6.37 4.29 -13.95
N SER A 32 -6.07 3.06 -14.39
CA SER A 32 -6.56 1.85 -13.73
C SER A 32 -6.04 1.72 -12.31
N THR A 33 -4.76 2.03 -12.07
CA THR A 33 -4.15 1.98 -10.72
C THR A 33 -4.77 3.02 -9.78
N LEU A 34 -5.01 4.25 -10.26
CA LEU A 34 -5.63 5.31 -9.45
C LEU A 34 -7.12 5.06 -9.15
N ASN A 35 -7.78 4.21 -9.93
CA ASN A 35 -9.20 3.88 -9.78
C ASN A 35 -9.44 2.49 -9.15
N GLN A 36 -8.42 1.87 -8.56
CA GLN A 36 -8.59 0.63 -7.81
C GLN A 36 -9.56 0.79 -6.64
N SER A 37 -10.23 -0.29 -6.29
CA SER A 37 -11.22 -0.34 -5.22
C SER A 37 -10.60 -0.05 -3.84
N ARG A 38 -11.47 0.39 -2.92
CA ARG A 38 -11.14 0.63 -1.52
C ARG A 38 -12.20 0.01 -0.64
N LEU A 39 -11.80 -0.37 0.55
CA LEU A 39 -12.74 -0.72 1.61
C LEU A 39 -12.92 0.52 2.49
N GLU A 40 -14.14 1.05 2.49
CA GLU A 40 -14.50 2.20 3.31
C GLU A 40 -15.14 1.74 4.64
N PRO A 41 -15.02 2.53 5.73
CA PRO A 41 -15.58 2.16 7.04
C PRO A 41 -17.06 1.78 6.99
N GLU A 42 -17.86 2.46 6.18
CA GLU A 42 -19.31 2.23 6.06
C GLU A 42 -19.65 0.86 5.49
N GLN A 43 -18.70 0.22 4.80
CA GLN A 43 -18.85 -1.12 4.24
C GLN A 43 -18.50 -2.23 5.26
N ILE A 44 -17.96 -1.86 6.42
CA ILE A 44 -17.66 -2.80 7.50
C ILE A 44 -18.93 -2.96 8.37
N PRO A 45 -19.45 -4.19 8.55
CA PRO A 45 -20.63 -4.42 9.35
C PRO A 45 -20.46 -3.99 10.83
N GLU A 46 -21.53 -3.55 11.44
CA GLU A 46 -21.58 -3.26 12.90
C GLU A 46 -21.48 -4.51 13.78
N LEU A 47 -21.70 -5.67 13.19
CA LEU A 47 -21.65 -6.96 13.90
C LEU A 47 -20.23 -7.49 13.97
N ASP A 48 -19.89 -8.15 15.08
CA ASP A 48 -18.63 -8.86 15.23
C ASP A 48 -18.49 -10.00 14.21
N LEU A 49 -17.36 -10.06 13.50
CA LEU A 49 -17.09 -11.04 12.46
C LEU A 49 -16.07 -12.09 12.89
N TYR A 50 -16.25 -13.32 12.40
CA TYR A 50 -15.18 -14.32 12.44
C TYR A 50 -14.08 -13.97 11.43
N VAL A 51 -12.87 -14.45 11.68
CA VAL A 51 -11.72 -14.17 10.80
C VAL A 51 -11.99 -14.52 9.33
N ASP A 52 -12.66 -15.63 9.06
CA ASP A 52 -12.96 -16.05 7.68
C ASP A 52 -13.92 -15.07 6.98
N GLN A 53 -14.86 -14.47 7.71
CA GLN A 53 -15.75 -13.42 7.18
C GLN A 53 -14.98 -12.12 6.87
N ILE A 54 -14.00 -11.76 7.73
CA ILE A 54 -13.11 -10.62 7.47
C ILE A 54 -12.30 -10.86 6.20
N LEU A 55 -11.72 -12.06 6.04
CA LEU A 55 -10.95 -12.39 4.85
C LEU A 55 -11.80 -12.29 3.58
N MET A 56 -13.05 -12.77 3.62
CA MET A 56 -13.99 -12.65 2.50
C MET A 56 -14.33 -11.19 2.19
N LEU A 57 -14.59 -10.37 3.22
CA LEU A 57 -14.88 -8.93 3.06
C LEU A 57 -13.71 -8.20 2.39
N PHE A 58 -12.49 -8.43 2.86
CA PHE A 58 -11.30 -7.81 2.28
C PHE A 58 -11.03 -8.29 0.86
N GLU A 59 -11.24 -9.57 0.57
CA GLU A 59 -11.08 -10.12 -0.77
C GLU A 59 -12.14 -9.56 -1.74
N ASP A 60 -13.40 -9.45 -1.32
CA ASP A 60 -14.50 -8.88 -2.12
C ASP A 60 -14.25 -7.40 -2.46
N LYS A 61 -13.76 -6.62 -1.49
CA LYS A 61 -13.59 -5.17 -1.65
C LYS A 61 -12.26 -4.73 -2.22
N LEU A 62 -11.20 -5.51 -2.04
CA LEU A 62 -9.84 -5.12 -2.39
C LEU A 62 -9.16 -6.08 -3.38
N GLY A 63 -9.87 -7.09 -3.87
CA GLY A 63 -9.30 -8.13 -4.73
C GLY A 63 -8.67 -7.61 -6.02
N ASP A 64 -9.17 -6.50 -6.57
CA ASP A 64 -8.63 -5.83 -7.77
C ASP A 64 -7.32 -5.06 -7.52
N THR A 65 -6.93 -4.85 -6.26
CA THR A 65 -5.65 -4.21 -5.90
C THR A 65 -4.46 -5.17 -5.92
N ARG A 66 -4.70 -6.45 -6.13
CA ARG A 66 -3.65 -7.48 -6.23
C ARG A 66 -2.79 -7.28 -7.46
N ARG A 67 -1.49 -7.49 -7.30
CA ARG A 67 -0.57 -7.50 -8.44
C ARG A 67 -0.72 -8.76 -9.29
N HIS A 68 -0.94 -9.91 -8.61
CA HIS A 68 -1.11 -11.22 -9.26
C HIS A 68 -2.32 -11.93 -8.65
N GLU A 69 -3.01 -12.75 -9.45
CA GLU A 69 -4.19 -13.51 -9.01
C GLU A 69 -3.94 -14.40 -7.78
N LYS A 70 -2.70 -14.90 -7.62
CA LYS A 70 -2.30 -15.74 -6.49
C LYS A 70 -2.03 -14.95 -5.21
N ASP A 71 -1.88 -13.64 -5.29
CA ASP A 71 -1.62 -12.79 -4.13
C ASP A 71 -2.85 -12.77 -3.23
N LYS A 72 -2.65 -12.66 -1.94
CA LYS A 72 -3.72 -12.52 -0.96
C LYS A 72 -3.65 -11.15 -0.30
N ILE A 73 -4.78 -10.45 -0.29
CA ILE A 73 -4.90 -9.14 0.38
C ILE A 73 -4.67 -9.31 1.88
N LEU A 74 -5.33 -10.29 2.48
CA LEU A 74 -5.27 -10.62 3.88
C LEU A 74 -5.33 -12.14 4.07
N THR A 75 -4.57 -12.66 5.04
CA THR A 75 -4.60 -14.09 5.40
C THR A 75 -4.84 -14.26 6.89
N LYS A 76 -5.33 -15.42 7.29
CA LYS A 76 -5.48 -15.79 8.69
C LYS A 76 -4.16 -15.67 9.48
N SER A 77 -3.05 -16.06 8.86
CA SER A 77 -1.72 -15.93 9.46
C SER A 77 -1.34 -14.46 9.69
N MET A 78 -1.66 -13.55 8.76
CA MET A 78 -1.43 -12.12 8.93
C MET A 78 -2.23 -11.57 10.10
N VAL A 79 -3.54 -11.85 10.17
CA VAL A 79 -4.40 -11.39 11.27
C VAL A 79 -3.91 -11.93 12.61
N ASN A 80 -3.53 -13.21 12.67
CA ASN A 80 -2.96 -13.80 13.88
C ASN A 80 -1.64 -13.12 14.29
N ASN A 81 -0.80 -12.74 13.31
CA ASN A 81 0.44 -12.03 13.58
C ASN A 81 0.16 -10.62 14.14
N TYR A 82 -0.82 -9.89 13.60
CA TYR A 82 -1.22 -8.58 14.11
C TYR A 82 -1.68 -8.66 15.57
N SER A 83 -2.42 -9.71 15.94
CA SER A 83 -2.82 -9.96 17.33
C SER A 83 -1.62 -10.27 18.22
N LYS A 84 -0.69 -11.14 17.79
CA LYS A 84 0.51 -11.51 18.53
C LYS A 84 1.44 -10.30 18.77
N GLU A 85 1.63 -9.48 17.74
CA GLU A 85 2.43 -8.26 17.81
C GLU A 85 1.73 -7.10 18.52
N ARG A 86 0.50 -7.31 19.01
CA ARG A 86 -0.34 -6.29 19.66
C ARG A 86 -0.58 -5.06 18.79
N LEU A 87 -0.71 -5.26 17.48
CA LEU A 87 -1.05 -4.21 16.53
C LEU A 87 -2.55 -3.90 16.54
N ILE A 88 -3.35 -4.81 17.04
CA ILE A 88 -4.80 -4.64 17.23
C ILE A 88 -5.16 -4.89 18.70
N ARG A 89 -6.25 -4.30 19.16
CA ARG A 89 -6.71 -4.51 20.53
C ARG A 89 -6.97 -5.98 20.83
N PRO A 90 -6.79 -6.41 22.08
CA PRO A 90 -7.06 -7.80 22.48
C PRO A 90 -8.48 -8.23 22.12
N MET A 91 -8.61 -9.45 21.63
CA MET A 91 -9.88 -10.07 21.27
C MET A 91 -10.57 -10.67 22.50
N HIS A 92 -11.88 -10.50 22.60
CA HIS A 92 -12.71 -11.23 23.55
C HIS A 92 -13.47 -12.34 22.80
N GLY A 93 -13.04 -13.60 22.96
CA GLY A 93 -13.64 -14.74 22.25
C GLY A 93 -13.01 -15.01 20.88
N LYS A 94 -13.85 -15.37 19.87
CA LYS A 94 -13.41 -15.82 18.54
C LYS A 94 -13.78 -14.83 17.42
N LYS A 95 -14.43 -13.73 17.75
CA LYS A 95 -14.91 -12.73 16.80
C LYS A 95 -14.13 -11.43 16.98
N TYR A 96 -14.03 -10.68 15.90
CA TYR A 96 -13.41 -9.36 15.84
C TYR A 96 -14.50 -8.31 15.80
N SER A 97 -14.38 -7.32 16.67
CA SER A 97 -15.28 -6.15 16.68
C SER A 97 -15.00 -5.25 15.48
N ARG A 98 -15.94 -4.35 15.18
CA ARG A 98 -15.76 -3.31 14.15
C ARG A 98 -14.47 -2.52 14.35
N GLU A 99 -14.14 -2.11 15.58
CA GLU A 99 -12.89 -1.42 15.90
C GLU A 99 -11.66 -2.23 15.48
N GLN A 100 -11.61 -3.51 15.78
CA GLN A 100 -10.48 -4.38 15.39
C GLN A 100 -10.39 -4.57 13.88
N ILE A 101 -11.52 -4.61 13.17
CA ILE A 101 -11.56 -4.69 11.71
C ILE A 101 -11.03 -3.38 11.09
N LEU A 102 -11.39 -2.22 11.64
CA LEU A 102 -10.83 -0.92 11.24
C LEU A 102 -9.33 -0.84 11.50
N GLN A 103 -8.85 -1.38 12.63
CA GLN A 103 -7.41 -1.49 12.90
C GLN A 103 -6.69 -2.38 11.86
N ILE A 104 -7.28 -3.52 11.50
CA ILE A 104 -6.75 -4.39 10.43
C ILE A 104 -6.73 -3.64 9.10
N LEU A 105 -7.77 -2.89 8.77
CA LEU A 105 -7.83 -2.08 7.55
C LEU A 105 -6.73 -1.02 7.52
N LEU A 106 -6.50 -0.33 8.63
CA LEU A 106 -5.42 0.66 8.77
C LEU A 106 -4.05 0.02 8.52
N ILE A 107 -3.78 -1.13 9.15
CA ILE A 107 -2.55 -1.89 8.94
C ILE A 107 -2.39 -2.29 7.46
N CYS A 108 -3.45 -2.75 6.82
CA CYS A 108 -3.42 -3.12 5.40
C CYS A 108 -3.09 -1.94 4.49
N ASN A 109 -3.53 -0.73 4.81
CA ASN A 109 -3.19 0.49 4.06
C ASN A 109 -1.72 0.89 4.26
N LEU A 110 -1.15 0.67 5.45
CA LEU A 110 0.20 1.10 5.80
C LEU A 110 1.29 0.09 5.41
N LYS A 111 0.98 -1.20 5.42
CA LYS A 111 1.98 -2.31 5.32
C LYS A 111 2.84 -2.31 4.06
N ASN A 112 2.36 -1.68 2.98
CA ASN A 112 3.09 -1.63 1.72
C ASN A 112 4.16 -0.54 1.69
N MET A 113 4.09 0.43 2.61
CA MET A 113 4.98 1.59 2.66
C MET A 113 5.82 1.63 3.94
N MET A 114 5.34 1.06 5.03
CA MET A 114 5.93 1.14 6.36
C MET A 114 6.40 -0.23 6.86
N SER A 115 7.43 -0.24 7.69
CA SER A 115 7.84 -1.44 8.40
C SER A 115 6.81 -1.84 9.46
N ILE A 116 6.82 -3.11 9.86
CA ILE A 116 5.94 -3.58 10.94
C ILE A 116 6.23 -2.88 12.27
N GLY A 117 7.49 -2.45 12.47
CA GLY A 117 7.91 -1.67 13.63
C GLY A 117 7.26 -0.29 13.65
N ASP A 118 7.28 0.43 12.51
CA ASP A 118 6.66 1.75 12.37
C ASP A 118 5.14 1.65 12.56
N ILE A 119 4.51 0.66 11.93
CA ILE A 119 3.07 0.39 12.13
C ILE A 119 2.77 0.15 13.60
N LYS A 120 3.64 -0.57 14.31
CA LYS A 120 3.46 -0.82 15.75
C LYS A 120 3.49 0.46 16.57
N GLN A 121 4.39 1.39 16.27
CA GLN A 121 4.44 2.70 16.94
C GLN A 121 3.14 3.47 16.73
N VAL A 122 2.67 3.56 15.48
CA VAL A 122 1.40 4.21 15.14
C VAL A 122 0.22 3.58 15.89
N MET A 123 0.09 2.24 15.83
CA MET A 123 -1.01 1.53 16.47
C MET A 123 -0.96 1.63 18.00
N THR A 124 0.24 1.63 18.59
CA THR A 124 0.42 1.79 20.03
C THR A 124 -0.07 3.16 20.49
N LEU A 125 0.36 4.24 19.82
CA LEU A 125 -0.05 5.60 20.15
C LEU A 125 -1.57 5.77 20.03
N LEU A 126 -2.19 5.29 18.95
CA LEU A 126 -3.65 5.32 18.78
C LEU A 126 -4.39 4.61 19.93
N MET A 127 -3.84 3.49 20.42
CA MET A 127 -4.44 2.76 21.53
C MET A 127 -4.22 3.46 22.88
N GLU A 128 -3.07 4.07 23.11
CA GLU A 128 -2.73 4.84 24.32
C GLU A 128 -3.55 6.13 24.44
N GLU A 129 -3.77 6.83 23.32
CA GLU A 129 -4.66 7.99 23.26
C GLU A 129 -6.15 7.64 23.34
N GLY A 130 -6.49 6.36 23.42
CA GLY A 130 -7.87 5.89 23.56
C GLY A 130 -8.70 6.03 22.28
N ILE A 131 -8.06 6.17 21.11
CA ILE A 131 -8.74 6.22 19.81
C ILE A 131 -9.50 4.90 19.58
N ARG A 132 -10.80 5.00 19.40
CA ARG A 132 -11.74 3.90 19.21
C ARG A 132 -12.27 3.88 17.78
N ALA A 133 -13.33 3.11 17.53
CA ALA A 133 -13.93 2.95 16.22
C ALA A 133 -14.29 4.28 15.55
N ASP A 134 -14.94 5.18 16.28
CA ASP A 134 -15.31 6.54 15.83
C ASP A 134 -14.10 7.39 15.41
N GLY A 135 -13.04 7.38 16.21
CA GLY A 135 -11.80 8.08 15.87
C GLY A 135 -11.07 7.45 14.68
N LEU A 136 -11.10 6.12 14.55
CA LEU A 136 -10.56 5.43 13.37
C LEU A 136 -11.35 5.79 12.11
N GLU A 137 -12.69 5.84 12.19
CA GLU A 137 -13.55 6.27 11.10
C GLU A 137 -13.25 7.71 10.67
N GLU A 138 -13.04 8.62 11.62
CA GLU A 138 -12.63 10.00 11.33
C GLU A 138 -11.29 10.06 10.58
N ILE A 139 -10.32 9.21 10.96
CA ILE A 139 -9.03 9.10 10.24
C ILE A 139 -9.26 8.67 8.79
N PHE A 140 -10.09 7.65 8.55
CA PHE A 140 -10.39 7.18 7.21
C PHE A 140 -11.13 8.23 6.39
N GLU A 141 -12.10 8.94 6.98
CA GLU A 141 -12.83 10.02 6.30
C GLU A 141 -11.91 11.17 5.90
N LYS A 142 -11.02 11.63 6.78
CA LYS A 142 -10.00 12.63 6.47
C LYS A 142 -9.07 12.15 5.34
N ASN A 143 -8.68 10.86 5.38
CA ASN A 143 -7.88 10.27 4.31
C ASN A 143 -8.65 10.23 2.99
N ARG A 144 -9.92 9.87 3.00
CA ARG A 144 -10.80 9.83 1.82
C ARG A 144 -10.86 11.18 1.11
N VAL A 145 -11.07 12.26 1.86
CA VAL A 145 -11.07 13.64 1.32
C VAL A 145 -9.74 13.99 0.65
N ASN A 146 -8.63 13.55 1.23
CA ASN A 146 -7.31 13.79 0.67
C ASN A 146 -7.00 12.95 -0.57
N GLN A 147 -7.58 11.76 -0.68
CA GLN A 147 -7.30 10.83 -1.77
C GLN A 147 -7.67 11.37 -3.16
N ASP A 148 -8.74 12.14 -3.29
CA ASP A 148 -9.12 12.74 -4.58
C ASP A 148 -8.11 13.80 -5.02
N LYS A 149 -7.60 14.59 -4.06
CA LYS A 149 -6.51 15.54 -4.31
C LYS A 149 -5.21 14.83 -4.68
N LEU A 150 -4.90 13.70 -4.01
CA LEU A 150 -3.74 12.88 -4.31
C LEU A 150 -3.82 12.28 -5.71
N LYS A 151 -4.98 11.75 -6.12
CA LYS A 151 -5.20 11.24 -7.48
C LYS A 151 -4.93 12.31 -8.54
N GLN A 152 -5.47 13.51 -8.35
CA GLN A 152 -5.24 14.65 -9.25
C GLN A 152 -3.75 15.04 -9.28
N GLY A 153 -3.10 15.13 -8.11
CA GLY A 153 -1.68 15.45 -7.99
C GLY A 153 -0.80 14.43 -8.69
N ILE A 154 -1.03 13.13 -8.46
CA ILE A 154 -0.28 12.05 -9.11
C ILE A 154 -0.52 12.07 -10.62
N SER A 155 -1.76 12.24 -11.08
CA SER A 155 -2.07 12.36 -12.50
C SER A 155 -1.33 13.52 -13.15
N GLY A 156 -1.25 14.69 -12.50
CA GLY A 156 -0.52 15.86 -12.98
C GLY A 156 1.01 15.60 -13.04
N ILE A 157 1.59 15.04 -11.99
CA ILE A 157 3.02 14.71 -11.96
C ILE A 157 3.38 13.71 -13.08
N VAL A 158 2.63 12.62 -13.19
CA VAL A 158 2.90 11.59 -14.21
C VAL A 158 2.61 12.14 -15.61
N GLY A 159 1.59 13.02 -15.76
CA GLY A 159 1.34 13.75 -17.00
C GLY A 159 2.56 14.56 -17.43
N GLY A 160 3.10 15.40 -16.55
CA GLY A 160 4.31 16.19 -16.81
C GLY A 160 5.55 15.36 -17.11
N LEU A 161 5.73 14.22 -16.41
CA LEU A 161 6.83 13.30 -16.72
C LEU A 161 6.72 12.73 -18.14
N LYS A 162 5.50 12.40 -18.59
CA LYS A 162 5.27 11.83 -19.93
C LYS A 162 5.57 12.81 -21.07
N GLU A 163 5.48 14.11 -20.85
CA GLU A 163 5.81 15.11 -21.87
C GLU A 163 7.26 14.99 -22.35
N ASN A 164 8.14 14.45 -21.52
CA ASN A 164 9.55 14.21 -21.85
C ASN A 164 9.79 12.95 -22.70
N TYR A 165 8.75 12.18 -23.03
CA TYR A 165 8.87 10.91 -23.76
C TYR A 165 8.12 10.98 -25.09
N ALA A 166 8.69 10.28 -26.10
CA ALA A 166 8.04 10.10 -27.40
C ALA A 166 6.75 9.29 -27.29
N GLU A 167 5.90 9.34 -28.33
CA GLU A 167 4.65 8.58 -28.39
C GLU A 167 4.89 7.07 -28.29
N GLU A 168 5.98 6.59 -28.89
CA GLU A 168 6.48 5.23 -28.74
C GLU A 168 7.72 5.26 -27.85
N MET A 169 7.63 4.54 -26.74
CA MET A 169 8.69 4.49 -25.71
C MET A 169 9.51 3.21 -25.89
N ASP A 170 10.81 3.38 -26.06
CA ASP A 170 11.76 2.28 -25.99
C ASP A 170 12.04 1.82 -24.55
N THR A 171 12.82 0.76 -24.42
CA THR A 171 13.20 0.21 -23.09
C THR A 171 13.82 1.26 -22.17
N LYS A 172 14.65 2.17 -22.70
CA LYS A 172 15.33 3.20 -21.89
C LYS A 172 14.34 4.21 -21.36
N ALA A 173 13.39 4.65 -22.19
CA ALA A 173 12.32 5.56 -21.79
C ALA A 173 11.43 4.96 -20.71
N VAL A 174 11.06 3.67 -20.86
CA VAL A 174 10.25 2.96 -19.84
C VAL A 174 11.02 2.84 -18.53
N VAL A 175 12.30 2.46 -18.55
CA VAL A 175 13.13 2.37 -17.33
C VAL A 175 13.31 3.75 -16.69
N SER A 176 13.50 4.81 -17.46
CA SER A 176 13.58 6.19 -16.95
C SER A 176 12.28 6.60 -16.24
N LEU A 177 11.12 6.29 -16.82
CA LEU A 177 9.83 6.53 -16.19
C LEU A 177 9.67 5.74 -14.87
N LEU A 178 10.07 4.47 -14.87
CA LEU A 178 10.05 3.65 -13.64
C LEU A 178 10.94 4.23 -12.53
N LEU A 179 12.13 4.74 -12.88
CA LEU A 179 13.02 5.42 -11.92
C LEU A 179 12.39 6.68 -11.36
N SER A 180 11.68 7.46 -12.18
CA SER A 180 10.96 8.66 -11.73
C SER A 180 9.84 8.31 -10.74
N LEU A 181 9.05 7.28 -11.05
CA LEU A 181 8.00 6.79 -10.16
C LEU A 181 8.56 6.22 -8.84
N ALA A 182 9.67 5.49 -8.92
CA ALA A 182 10.37 4.99 -7.73
C ALA A 182 10.91 6.15 -6.87
N GLY A 183 11.38 7.24 -7.50
CA GLY A 183 11.78 8.47 -6.81
C GLY A 183 10.63 9.08 -6.01
N ILE A 184 9.45 9.24 -6.60
CA ILE A 184 8.25 9.75 -5.92
C ILE A 184 7.90 8.86 -4.73
N SER A 185 7.86 7.55 -4.92
CA SER A 185 7.58 6.59 -3.84
C SER A 185 8.60 6.69 -2.70
N SER A 186 9.90 6.85 -3.04
CA SER A 186 10.97 7.03 -2.05
C SER A 186 10.82 8.31 -1.23
N TYR A 187 10.42 9.43 -1.86
CA TYR A 187 10.15 10.67 -1.13
C TYR A 187 8.97 10.50 -0.17
N CYS A 188 7.86 9.92 -0.62
CA CYS A 188 6.69 9.65 0.22
C CYS A 188 7.07 8.76 1.41
N LYS A 189 7.79 7.67 1.16
CA LYS A 189 8.22 6.74 2.20
C LYS A 189 9.08 7.44 3.26
N ARG A 190 10.15 8.14 2.85
CA ARG A 190 11.05 8.84 3.78
C ARG A 190 10.35 9.94 4.58
N THR A 191 9.39 10.64 3.96
CA THR A 191 8.60 11.63 4.69
C THR A 191 7.72 10.96 5.75
N SER A 192 7.11 9.81 5.43
CA SER A 192 6.31 9.05 6.39
C SER A 192 7.16 8.53 7.55
N GLU A 193 8.35 7.99 7.27
CA GLU A 193 9.32 7.55 8.28
C GLU A 193 9.74 8.72 9.19
N ALA A 194 10.06 9.88 8.62
CA ALA A 194 10.43 11.07 9.41
C ALA A 194 9.28 11.58 10.31
N ILE A 195 8.03 11.49 9.84
CA ILE A 195 6.85 11.82 10.65
C ILE A 195 6.74 10.84 11.83
N ILE A 196 6.96 9.54 11.60
CA ILE A 196 6.91 8.54 12.67
C ILE A 196 8.01 8.79 13.68
N ASP A 197 9.25 8.96 13.21
CA ASP A 197 10.40 9.22 14.09
C ASP A 197 10.22 10.47 14.96
N GLN A 198 9.60 11.51 14.40
CA GLN A 198 9.44 12.79 15.13
C GLN A 198 8.24 12.79 16.09
N PHE A 199 7.13 12.15 15.73
CA PHE A 199 5.87 12.32 16.45
C PHE A 199 5.34 11.06 17.13
N PHE A 200 5.82 9.87 16.75
CA PHE A 200 5.31 8.60 17.27
C PHE A 200 6.34 7.84 18.12
N VAL A 201 7.62 8.20 18.05
CA VAL A 201 8.64 7.61 18.93
C VAL A 201 8.53 8.29 20.29
N GLN A 202 8.08 7.57 21.30
CA GLN A 202 8.18 8.02 22.67
C GLN A 202 9.63 7.89 23.12
N ASP A 203 10.26 9.02 23.50
CA ASP A 203 11.56 8.99 24.15
C ASP A 203 11.47 8.11 25.41
N GLU A 204 12.25 7.03 25.48
CA GLU A 204 12.37 6.18 26.69
C GLU A 204 12.83 6.96 27.95
N LYS A 205 13.19 8.24 27.79
CA LYS A 205 13.70 9.12 28.85
C LYS A 205 12.62 9.68 29.78
N THR A 206 11.34 9.47 29.52
CA THR A 206 10.25 10.02 30.36
C THR A 206 9.55 8.99 31.25
N LYS A 207 10.10 7.80 31.45
CA LYS A 207 9.61 6.92 32.51
C LYS A 207 10.11 7.47 33.85
N PRO A 208 9.23 7.93 34.77
CA PRO A 208 9.66 8.29 36.11
C PRO A 208 10.29 7.05 36.74
N SER A 209 11.54 7.18 37.18
CA SER A 209 12.21 6.15 38.00
C SER A 209 11.33 5.84 39.21
N LYS A 210 10.92 4.59 39.32
CA LYS A 210 10.24 4.05 40.51
C LYS A 210 11.23 3.96 41.66
#